data_e8f5faa592e7a6d2d98c2f3abc269437
#
_entry.id   e8f5faa592e7a6d2d98c2f3abc269437
#
_cell.length_a   1.000
_cell.length_b   1.000
_cell.length_c   1.000
_cell.angle_alpha   90.00
_cell.angle_beta   90.00
_cell.angle_gamma   90.00
#
_symmetry.space_group_name_H-M   'P 1'
#
loop_
_entity.id
_entity.type
_entity.pdbx_description
1 polymer ?
#
loop_
_entity_poly.entity_id
_entity_poly.type
_entity_poly.pdbx_seq_one_letter_code
_entity_poly.pdbx_strand_id
1 'polypeptide(L)'
;MIAEATRLAIKDQWNPYDPGAFPKVFCKRLSQTVRRVDIELANAILELPSYLEGDVAVSCIRKGLELGDRSWDGVISSSAVQASLYAVCCFLAHPDSFLDAISMAIRPGGDVDTTAAMCGAIVGARLG
;
A
#
# COMPACT_ATOMS: atom_id res chain seq x y z
N MET A 1 6.56 7.97 -2.61
CA MET A 1 5.63 7.29 -1.66
C MET A 1 6.22 6.03 -1.04
N ILE A 2 6.75 5.12 -1.83
CA ILE A 2 7.23 3.83 -1.29
C ILE A 2 8.43 4.00 -0.35
N ALA A 3 9.36 4.89 -0.66
CA ALA A 3 10.48 5.18 0.24
C ALA A 3 10.00 5.67 1.62
N GLU A 4 9.01 6.56 1.63
CA GLU A 4 8.43 7.05 2.90
C GLU A 4 7.65 5.97 3.63
N ALA A 5 6.88 5.15 2.89
CA ALA A 5 6.17 4.02 3.49
C ALA A 5 7.16 3.05 4.13
N THR A 6 8.28 2.78 3.46
CA THR A 6 9.35 1.91 3.98
C THR A 6 9.94 2.49 5.27
N ARG A 7 10.23 3.79 5.28
CA ARG A 7 10.75 4.46 6.47
C ARG A 7 9.76 4.40 7.63
N LEU A 8 8.48 4.65 7.36
CA LEU A 8 7.44 4.61 8.39
C LEU A 8 7.18 3.21 8.93
N ALA A 9 7.46 2.18 8.14
CA ALA A 9 7.20 0.80 8.55
C ALA A 9 8.15 0.28 9.63
N ILE A 10 9.27 0.97 9.89
CA ILE A 10 10.25 0.56 10.88
C ILE A 10 9.57 0.38 12.24
N LYS A 11 9.73 -0.82 12.81
CA LYS A 11 8.96 -1.30 13.95
C LYS A 11 9.04 -0.39 15.19
N ASP A 12 10.19 0.18 15.47
CA ASP A 12 10.42 0.96 16.68
C ASP A 12 9.57 2.22 16.76
N GLN A 13 9.05 2.70 15.64
CA GLN A 13 8.17 3.87 15.59
C GLN A 13 6.75 3.60 16.10
N TRP A 14 6.40 2.33 16.32
CA TRP A 14 5.05 1.87 16.64
C TRP A 14 4.97 1.21 18.01
N ASN A 15 5.53 1.84 19.00
CA ASN A 15 5.53 1.32 20.37
C ASN A 15 4.84 2.34 21.31
N PRO A 16 3.68 2.02 21.95
CA PRO A 16 2.99 0.72 21.84
C PRO A 16 2.27 0.54 20.50
N TYR A 17 2.19 -0.71 20.05
CA TYR A 17 1.54 -1.07 18.80
C TYR A 17 0.09 -1.50 19.01
N ASP A 18 -0.83 -0.83 18.32
CA ASP A 18 -2.26 -1.17 18.32
C ASP A 18 -2.66 -1.65 16.92
N PRO A 19 -2.87 -2.98 16.71
CA PRO A 19 -3.22 -3.52 15.40
C PRO A 19 -4.50 -2.92 14.81
N GLY A 20 -5.47 -2.58 15.65
CA GLY A 20 -6.74 -2.03 15.18
C GLY A 20 -6.62 -0.61 14.63
N ALA A 21 -5.75 0.20 15.22
CA ALA A 21 -5.53 1.59 14.81
C ALA A 21 -4.41 1.73 13.79
N PHE A 22 -3.53 0.73 13.64
CA PHE A 22 -2.32 0.84 12.85
C PHE A 22 -2.57 1.26 11.38
N PRO A 23 -3.51 0.67 10.63
CA PRO A 23 -3.72 1.06 9.24
C PRO A 23 -4.06 2.54 9.09
N LYS A 24 -4.96 3.06 9.91
CA LYS A 24 -5.37 4.46 9.84
C LYS A 24 -4.23 5.42 10.20
N VAL A 25 -3.49 5.12 11.26
CA VAL A 25 -2.40 5.97 11.72
C VAL A 25 -1.26 5.95 10.70
N PHE A 26 -0.91 4.79 10.16
CA PHE A 26 0.11 4.66 9.13
C PHE A 26 -0.24 5.49 7.90
N CYS A 27 -1.46 5.33 7.39
CA CYS A 27 -1.91 6.06 6.22
C CYS A 27 -1.97 7.57 6.46
N LYS A 28 -2.38 8.00 7.65
CA LYS A 28 -2.37 9.42 8.00
C LYS A 28 -0.97 10.01 7.94
N ARG A 29 0.01 9.32 8.51
CA ARG A 29 1.41 9.77 8.48
C ARG A 29 1.97 9.79 7.06
N LEU A 30 1.72 8.74 6.29
CA LEU A 30 2.16 8.65 4.90
C LEU A 30 1.53 9.76 4.05
N SER A 31 0.24 9.99 4.21
CA SER A 31 -0.48 11.04 3.52
C SER A 31 0.09 12.43 3.81
N GLN A 32 0.48 12.71 5.04
CA GLN A 32 1.06 14.00 5.42
C GLN A 32 2.32 14.32 4.63
N THR A 33 3.19 13.34 4.41
CA THR A 33 4.40 13.52 3.62
C THR A 33 4.09 13.66 2.13
N VAL A 34 3.25 12.79 1.60
CA VAL A 34 2.90 12.78 0.18
C VAL A 34 2.14 14.05 -0.22
N ARG A 35 1.36 14.63 0.69
CA ARG A 35 0.56 15.83 0.42
C ARG A 35 1.40 17.02 -0.04
N ARG A 36 2.66 17.08 0.33
CA ARG A 36 3.59 18.14 -0.11
C ARG A 36 3.84 18.11 -1.61
N VAL A 37 3.65 16.95 -2.24
CA VAL A 37 3.95 16.72 -3.65
C VAL A 37 2.69 16.47 -4.46
N ASP A 38 1.74 15.70 -3.92
CA ASP A 38 0.55 15.27 -4.64
C ASP A 38 -0.64 15.14 -3.69
N ILE A 39 -1.54 16.12 -3.74
CA ILE A 39 -2.73 16.16 -2.87
C ILE A 39 -3.71 15.03 -3.21
N GLU A 40 -3.90 14.73 -4.50
CA GLU A 40 -4.83 13.67 -4.91
C GLU A 40 -4.36 12.30 -4.43
N LEU A 41 -3.07 12.02 -4.56
CA LEU A 41 -2.49 10.77 -4.06
C LEU A 41 -2.57 10.71 -2.53
N ALA A 42 -2.30 11.82 -1.84
CA ALA A 42 -2.41 11.88 -0.39
C ALA A 42 -3.83 11.55 0.09
N ASN A 43 -4.84 12.08 -0.60
CA ASN A 43 -6.23 11.79 -0.28
C ASN A 43 -6.57 10.32 -0.55
N ALA A 44 -6.04 9.74 -1.63
CA ALA A 44 -6.22 8.32 -1.93
C ALA A 44 -5.64 7.43 -0.82
N ILE A 45 -4.47 7.78 -0.30
CA ILE A 45 -3.84 7.03 0.79
C ILE A 45 -4.74 6.98 2.03
N LEU A 46 -5.44 8.07 2.34
CA LEU A 46 -6.36 8.10 3.48
C LEU A 46 -7.55 7.14 3.33
N GLU A 47 -7.87 6.72 2.11
CA GLU A 47 -8.95 5.78 1.84
C GLU A 47 -8.53 4.31 2.00
N LEU A 48 -7.23 4.02 2.00
CA LEU A 48 -6.72 2.64 1.99
C LEU A 48 -7.23 1.77 3.15
N PRO A 49 -7.35 2.26 4.38
CA PRO A 49 -7.89 1.42 5.45
C PRO A 49 -9.29 0.86 5.14
N SER A 50 -10.14 1.63 4.45
CA SER A 50 -11.47 1.16 4.07
C SER A 50 -11.41 0.07 2.99
N TYR A 51 -10.38 0.07 2.14
CA TYR A 51 -10.22 -0.95 1.10
C TYR A 51 -9.94 -2.34 1.70
N LEU A 52 -9.33 -2.40 2.89
CA LEU A 52 -9.00 -3.67 3.54
C LEU A 52 -10.25 -4.48 3.93
N GLU A 53 -11.40 -3.84 4.00
CA GLU A 53 -12.67 -4.47 4.35
C GLU A 53 -13.40 -5.09 3.16
N GLY A 54 -12.91 -4.87 1.93
CA GLY A 54 -13.54 -5.35 0.70
C GLY A 54 -12.53 -5.94 -0.27
N ASP A 55 -12.80 -5.81 -1.56
CA ASP A 55 -11.87 -6.25 -2.61
C ASP A 55 -10.78 -5.19 -2.80
N VAL A 56 -9.64 -5.43 -2.18
CA VAL A 56 -8.52 -4.50 -2.15
C VAL A 56 -8.00 -4.21 -3.56
N ALA A 57 -7.78 -5.24 -4.36
CA ALA A 57 -7.23 -5.09 -5.71
C ALA A 57 -8.16 -4.24 -6.59
N VAL A 58 -9.45 -4.54 -6.58
CA VAL A 58 -10.45 -3.79 -7.37
C VAL A 58 -10.48 -2.33 -6.93
N SER A 59 -10.44 -2.07 -5.63
CA SER A 59 -10.44 -0.70 -5.09
C SER A 59 -9.21 0.09 -5.53
N CYS A 60 -8.03 -0.53 -5.50
CA CYS A 60 -6.79 0.12 -5.93
C CYS A 60 -6.78 0.38 -7.43
N ILE A 61 -7.26 -0.56 -8.24
CA ILE A 61 -7.38 -0.38 -9.69
C ILE A 61 -8.32 0.78 -10.00
N ARG A 62 -9.49 0.82 -9.36
CA ARG A 62 -10.47 1.89 -9.57
C ARG A 62 -9.87 3.25 -9.22
N LYS A 63 -9.22 3.36 -8.08
CA LYS A 63 -8.61 4.61 -7.65
C LYS A 63 -7.48 5.03 -8.60
N GLY A 64 -6.67 4.10 -9.05
CA GLY A 64 -5.63 4.38 -10.03
C GLY A 64 -6.19 4.93 -11.33
N LEU A 65 -7.28 4.34 -11.84
CA LEU A 65 -7.94 4.83 -13.05
C LEU A 65 -8.50 6.24 -12.85
N GLU A 66 -9.08 6.54 -11.68
CA GLU A 66 -9.56 7.88 -11.36
C GLU A 66 -8.43 8.91 -11.38
N LEU A 67 -7.22 8.51 -10.99
CA LEU A 67 -6.06 9.40 -10.93
C LEU A 67 -5.18 9.35 -12.20
N GLY A 68 -5.66 8.71 -13.26
CA GLY A 68 -5.02 8.75 -14.57
C GLY A 68 -4.23 7.53 -14.99
N ASP A 69 -4.24 6.45 -14.23
CA ASP A 69 -3.59 5.20 -14.60
C ASP A 69 -4.28 4.53 -15.78
N ARG A 70 -3.53 3.61 -16.45
CA ARG A 70 -4.07 2.78 -17.52
C ARG A 70 -4.70 1.52 -16.96
N SER A 71 -5.73 1.00 -17.66
CA SER A 71 -6.35 -0.28 -17.32
C SER A 71 -5.59 -1.45 -17.94
N TRP A 72 -5.42 -2.53 -17.17
CA TRP A 72 -4.85 -3.81 -17.60
C TRP A 72 -5.82 -4.93 -17.26
N ASP A 73 -6.98 -4.98 -17.91
CA ASP A 73 -7.94 -6.11 -17.85
C ASP A 73 -8.17 -6.70 -16.44
N GLY A 74 -8.35 -5.84 -15.45
CA GLY A 74 -8.67 -6.27 -14.09
C GLY A 74 -7.50 -6.70 -13.23
N VAL A 75 -6.27 -6.59 -13.74
CA VAL A 75 -5.05 -6.87 -12.96
C VAL A 75 -4.34 -5.58 -12.56
N ILE A 76 -3.49 -5.65 -11.55
CA ILE A 76 -2.70 -4.48 -11.14
C ILE A 76 -1.67 -4.17 -12.22
N SER A 77 -1.73 -2.97 -12.77
CA SER A 77 -0.78 -2.53 -13.79
C SER A 77 0.52 -2.03 -13.16
N SER A 78 1.53 -1.81 -14.02
CA SER A 78 2.78 -1.18 -13.59
C SER A 78 2.63 0.32 -13.32
N SER A 79 1.47 0.89 -13.60
CA SER A 79 1.20 2.30 -13.34
C SER A 79 1.39 2.62 -11.86
N ALA A 80 2.06 3.74 -11.59
CA ALA A 80 2.58 4.06 -10.27
C ALA A 80 1.50 4.10 -9.18
N VAL A 81 0.30 4.59 -9.50
CA VAL A 81 -0.76 4.73 -8.49
C VAL A 81 -1.29 3.37 -8.08
N GLN A 82 -1.75 2.54 -9.03
CA GLN A 82 -2.30 1.22 -8.72
C GLN A 82 -1.30 0.36 -7.95
N ALA A 83 -0.09 0.23 -8.49
CA ALA A 83 0.93 -0.63 -7.91
C ALA A 83 1.32 -0.16 -6.52
N SER A 84 1.53 1.14 -6.34
CA SER A 84 1.94 1.70 -5.05
C SER A 84 0.86 1.55 -3.99
N LEU A 85 -0.38 1.89 -4.32
CA LEU A 85 -1.50 1.78 -3.38
C LEU A 85 -1.72 0.31 -2.98
N TYR A 86 -1.66 -0.60 -3.95
CA TYR A 86 -1.85 -2.01 -3.68
C TYR A 86 -0.72 -2.59 -2.81
N ALA A 87 0.54 -2.21 -3.08
CA ALA A 87 1.67 -2.64 -2.26
C ALA A 87 1.52 -2.19 -0.80
N VAL A 88 1.09 -0.96 -0.58
CA VAL A 88 0.83 -0.46 0.77
C VAL A 88 -0.31 -1.25 1.43
N CYS A 89 -1.39 -1.54 0.69
CA CYS A 89 -2.49 -2.34 1.21
C CYS A 89 -2.05 -3.75 1.61
N CYS A 90 -1.21 -4.40 0.81
CA CYS A 90 -0.68 -5.73 1.14
C CYS A 90 0.12 -5.70 2.43
N PHE A 91 0.93 -4.67 2.62
CA PHE A 91 1.63 -4.46 3.88
C PHE A 91 0.66 -4.25 5.05
N LEU A 92 -0.33 -3.39 4.88
CA LEU A 92 -1.29 -3.09 5.95
C LEU A 92 -2.14 -4.30 6.34
N ALA A 93 -2.43 -5.17 5.38
CA ALA A 93 -3.19 -6.40 5.63
C ALA A 93 -2.36 -7.45 6.40
N HIS A 94 -1.05 -7.48 6.15
CA HIS A 94 -0.15 -8.50 6.71
C HIS A 94 1.18 -7.88 7.19
N PRO A 95 1.14 -6.93 8.15
CA PRO A 95 2.35 -6.19 8.51
C PRO A 95 3.42 -7.02 9.21
N ASP A 96 3.03 -8.16 9.79
CA ASP A 96 3.93 -9.03 10.55
C ASP A 96 4.22 -10.36 9.85
N SER A 97 3.77 -10.54 8.60
CA SER A 97 4.00 -11.77 7.83
C SER A 97 4.47 -11.43 6.42
N PHE A 98 5.77 -11.59 6.18
CA PHE A 98 6.35 -11.36 4.85
C PHE A 98 5.69 -12.26 3.80
N LEU A 99 5.55 -13.56 4.11
CA LEU A 99 4.97 -14.52 3.16
C LEU A 99 3.53 -14.16 2.78
N ASP A 100 2.69 -13.82 3.75
CA ASP A 100 1.30 -13.49 3.49
C ASP A 100 1.16 -12.19 2.69
N ALA A 101 1.98 -11.19 3.01
CA ALA A 101 1.98 -9.92 2.29
C ALA A 101 2.38 -10.12 0.82
N ILE A 102 3.46 -10.85 0.56
CA ILE A 102 3.93 -11.12 -0.80
C ILE A 102 2.93 -11.99 -1.57
N SER A 103 2.35 -13.00 -0.91
CA SER A 103 1.32 -13.83 -1.55
C SER A 103 0.12 -13.00 -1.99
N MET A 104 -0.30 -12.05 -1.17
CA MET A 104 -1.36 -11.11 -1.54
C MET A 104 -0.95 -10.21 -2.70
N ALA A 105 0.31 -9.74 -2.71
CA ALA A 105 0.81 -8.84 -3.74
C ALA A 105 0.82 -9.48 -5.14
N ILE A 106 1.09 -10.78 -5.25
CA ILE A 106 1.15 -11.47 -6.54
C ILE A 106 -0.19 -12.05 -6.99
N ARG A 107 -1.18 -12.13 -6.10
CA ARG A 107 -2.47 -12.80 -6.38
C ARG A 107 -3.24 -12.22 -7.55
N PRO A 108 -3.35 -10.88 -7.72
CA PRO A 108 -4.14 -10.31 -8.81
C PRO A 108 -3.55 -10.51 -10.19
N GLY A 109 -2.27 -10.86 -10.31
CA GLY A 109 -1.56 -10.87 -11.57
C GLY A 109 -1.17 -9.47 -12.01
N GLY A 110 -0.77 -9.32 -13.27
CA GLY A 110 -0.25 -8.07 -13.79
C GLY A 110 1.24 -7.93 -13.52
N ASP A 111 1.70 -6.73 -13.17
CA ASP A 111 3.11 -6.48 -12.86
C ASP A 111 3.44 -6.89 -11.42
N VAL A 112 3.46 -8.20 -11.21
CA VAL A 112 3.67 -8.77 -9.88
C VAL A 112 5.08 -8.52 -9.35
N ASP A 113 6.08 -8.42 -10.23
CA ASP A 113 7.46 -8.16 -9.82
C ASP A 113 7.59 -6.80 -9.15
N THR A 114 7.00 -5.77 -9.75
CA THR A 114 7.01 -4.40 -9.21
C THR A 114 6.25 -4.34 -7.90
N THR A 115 5.03 -4.87 -7.87
CA THR A 115 4.19 -4.83 -6.67
C THR A 115 4.82 -5.61 -5.52
N ALA A 116 5.34 -6.81 -5.80
CA ALA A 116 5.99 -7.63 -4.79
C ALA A 116 7.27 -6.98 -4.25
N ALA A 117 8.06 -6.34 -5.12
CA ALA A 117 9.28 -5.65 -4.70
C ALA A 117 8.96 -4.49 -3.76
N MET A 118 7.95 -3.67 -4.09
CA MET A 118 7.54 -2.56 -3.24
C MET A 118 6.98 -3.05 -1.90
N CYS A 119 6.10 -4.04 -1.93
CA CYS A 119 5.54 -4.63 -0.72
C CYS A 119 6.63 -5.25 0.15
N GLY A 120 7.57 -5.98 -0.46
CA GLY A 120 8.67 -6.61 0.23
C GLY A 120 9.59 -5.61 0.93
N ALA A 121 9.83 -4.45 0.31
CA ALA A 121 10.62 -3.39 0.92
C ALA A 121 9.94 -2.87 2.21
N ILE A 122 8.64 -2.63 2.15
CA ILE A 122 7.88 -2.10 3.29
C ILE A 122 7.81 -3.12 4.43
N VAL A 123 7.42 -4.36 4.11
CA VAL A 123 7.31 -5.43 5.13
C VAL A 123 8.67 -5.78 5.70
N GLY A 124 9.70 -5.83 4.86
CA GLY A 124 11.07 -6.08 5.31
C GLY A 124 11.57 -5.05 6.31
N ALA A 125 11.24 -3.78 6.09
CA ALA A 125 11.58 -2.70 7.03
C ALA A 125 10.86 -2.88 8.37
N ARG A 126 9.62 -3.33 8.35
CA ARG A 126 8.83 -3.60 9.56
C ARG A 126 9.40 -4.77 10.37
N LEU A 127 9.79 -5.83 9.68
CA LEU A 127 10.28 -7.04 10.33
C LEU A 127 11.75 -6.95 10.76
N GLY A 128 12.47 -6.00 10.25
CA GLY A 128 13.85 -5.78 10.59
C GLY A 128 14.79 -6.59 9.76
#